data_5280dd29e7d49832a4708eaace48b7e3
#
_entry.id   5280dd29e7d49832a4708eaace48b7e3
#
_cell.length_a   1.000
_cell.length_b   1.000
_cell.length_c   1.000
_cell.angle_alpha   90.00
_cell.angle_beta   90.00
_cell.angle_gamma   90.00
#
_symmetry.space_group_name_H-M   'P 1'
#
loop_
_entity.id
_entity.type
_entity.pdbx_description
1 polymer ?
#
loop_
_entity_poly.entity_id
_entity_poly.type
_entity_poly.pdbx_seq_one_letter_code
_entity_poly.pdbx_strand_id
1 'polypeptide(L)'
;MDIAGGPSPVVAHDPELTVPRSRRLALTAMACLTIAACHQGGGVGAAATESGWNGALTLRVVNHSWLDVTIFVLQGTHRERVGTATATSTTEFHLPLRRLTSADYRLFADPIGSRQTVRSEPLHAQDGDVVTWTLEDDLARSSIDVR
;
A
#
# COMPACT_ATOMS: atom_id res chain seq x y z
N MET A 1 3.22 46.09 -46.46
CA MET A 1 3.16 44.81 -47.16
C MET A 1 2.47 43.85 -46.26
N ASP A 2 1.21 43.68 -46.60
CA ASP A 2 0.25 42.76 -45.95
C ASP A 2 0.61 41.29 -46.21
N ILE A 3 0.52 40.44 -45.24
CA ILE A 3 0.04 39.08 -45.47
C ILE A 3 -0.76 38.60 -44.26
N ALA A 4 -2.06 38.61 -44.45
CA ALA A 4 -3.06 37.93 -43.61
C ALA A 4 -2.93 36.42 -43.76
N GLY A 5 -2.88 35.71 -42.65
CA GLY A 5 -3.05 34.25 -42.57
C GLY A 5 -4.11 33.91 -41.55
N GLY A 6 -5.31 33.56 -42.06
CA GLY A 6 -6.51 33.26 -41.28
C GLY A 6 -6.45 31.94 -40.53
N PRO A 7 -7.28 31.76 -39.50
CA PRO A 7 -7.35 30.55 -38.73
C PRO A 7 -8.24 29.50 -39.44
N SER A 8 -7.76 28.27 -39.52
CA SER A 8 -8.51 27.10 -39.98
C SER A 8 -9.47 26.61 -38.90
N PRO A 9 -10.68 26.19 -39.25
CA PRO A 9 -11.65 25.65 -38.30
C PRO A 9 -11.33 24.21 -37.96
N VAL A 10 -11.29 23.94 -36.67
CA VAL A 10 -11.22 22.58 -36.11
C VAL A 10 -12.60 21.95 -36.18
N VAL A 11 -12.70 20.90 -36.95
CA VAL A 11 -13.93 20.07 -37.07
C VAL A 11 -13.96 19.15 -35.84
N ALA A 12 -14.97 19.38 -35.00
CA ALA A 12 -15.31 18.46 -33.91
C ALA A 12 -16.02 17.22 -34.53
N HIS A 13 -15.45 16.06 -34.23
CA HIS A 13 -16.05 14.78 -34.54
C HIS A 13 -16.57 14.16 -33.25
N ASP A 14 -17.88 14.23 -33.06
CA ASP A 14 -18.58 13.47 -32.03
C ASP A 14 -18.88 12.06 -32.54
N PRO A 15 -18.49 11.00 -31.88
CA PRO A 15 -19.07 9.69 -32.13
C PRO A 15 -20.27 9.48 -31.21
N GLU A 16 -21.44 9.53 -31.80
CA GLU A 16 -22.67 9.06 -31.20
C GLU A 16 -22.60 7.56 -30.91
N LEU A 17 -22.65 7.22 -29.64
CA LEU A 17 -22.80 5.85 -29.15
C LEU A 17 -24.31 5.50 -29.16
N THR A 18 -24.74 4.87 -30.22
CA THR A 18 -26.05 4.25 -30.36
C THR A 18 -26.15 3.02 -29.46
N VAL A 19 -27.00 3.09 -28.44
CA VAL A 19 -27.38 1.95 -27.60
C VAL A 19 -28.54 1.20 -28.24
N PRO A 20 -28.41 -0.10 -28.54
CA PRO A 20 -29.55 -0.89 -28.97
C PRO A 20 -30.37 -1.36 -27.76
N ARG A 21 -31.60 -0.88 -27.70
CA ARG A 21 -32.69 -1.46 -26.90
C ARG A 21 -33.11 -2.80 -27.49
N SER A 22 -32.78 -3.88 -26.81
CA SER A 22 -33.42 -5.17 -27.08
C SER A 22 -34.25 -5.59 -25.89
N ARG A 23 -35.55 -5.38 -26.00
CA ARG A 23 -36.61 -6.04 -25.24
C ARG A 23 -36.62 -7.50 -25.64
N ARG A 24 -36.51 -8.42 -24.72
CA ARG A 24 -37.23 -9.69 -24.78
C ARG A 24 -37.58 -10.15 -23.37
N LEU A 25 -38.88 -10.08 -23.09
CA LEU A 25 -39.58 -10.85 -22.08
C LEU A 25 -39.41 -12.35 -22.40
N ALA A 26 -39.07 -13.14 -21.43
CA ALA A 26 -39.49 -14.53 -21.34
C ALA A 26 -39.69 -14.89 -19.87
N LEU A 27 -40.96 -14.92 -19.49
CA LEU A 27 -41.42 -15.64 -18.32
C LEU A 27 -41.16 -17.14 -18.56
N THR A 28 -40.49 -17.78 -17.60
CA THR A 28 -40.68 -19.21 -17.36
C THR A 28 -40.60 -19.45 -15.88
N ALA A 29 -41.76 -19.69 -15.29
CA ALA A 29 -41.91 -20.23 -13.95
C ALA A 29 -41.64 -21.73 -14.02
N MET A 30 -40.77 -22.24 -13.12
CA MET A 30 -40.79 -23.66 -12.74
C MET A 30 -40.17 -23.83 -11.37
N ALA A 31 -40.99 -23.99 -10.44
CA ALA A 31 -41.21 -24.90 -9.34
C ALA A 31 -40.02 -25.67 -8.76
N CYS A 32 -39.93 -25.52 -7.43
CA CYS A 32 -39.58 -26.53 -6.42
C CYS A 32 -38.33 -27.40 -6.60
N LEU A 33 -37.37 -27.24 -5.69
CA LEU A 33 -37.08 -28.33 -4.73
C LEU A 33 -36.25 -27.79 -3.58
N THR A 34 -36.85 -27.69 -2.42
CA THR A 34 -36.22 -27.53 -1.13
C THR A 34 -35.39 -28.77 -0.82
N ILE A 35 -34.07 -28.68 -0.90
CA ILE A 35 -33.19 -29.63 -0.23
C ILE A 35 -32.49 -28.86 0.89
N ALA A 36 -33.08 -28.95 2.07
CA ALA A 36 -32.43 -28.66 3.32
C ALA A 36 -31.36 -29.71 3.54
N ALA A 37 -30.17 -29.51 3.08
CA ALA A 37 -28.98 -30.24 3.49
C ALA A 37 -28.33 -29.45 4.61
N CYS A 38 -28.72 -29.72 5.84
CA CYS A 38 -27.92 -29.47 7.02
C CYS A 38 -26.60 -30.21 6.86
N HIS A 39 -25.59 -29.57 6.31
CA HIS A 39 -24.20 -29.97 6.43
C HIS A 39 -23.63 -29.34 7.69
N GLN A 40 -24.02 -29.87 8.85
CA GLN A 40 -23.17 -29.79 10.03
C GLN A 40 -21.99 -30.73 9.80
N GLY A 41 -21.11 -30.33 8.89
CA GLY A 41 -19.76 -30.80 8.79
C GLY A 41 -18.89 -29.90 9.65
N GLY A 42 -18.72 -30.22 10.91
CA GLY A 42 -17.63 -29.71 11.73
C GLY A 42 -16.32 -30.16 11.09
N GLY A 43 -15.95 -29.52 9.99
CA GLY A 43 -14.60 -29.47 9.53
C GLY A 43 -13.88 -28.53 10.47
N VAL A 44 -13.26 -29.06 11.53
CA VAL A 44 -12.02 -28.49 12.05
C VAL A 44 -11.07 -28.55 10.87
N GLY A 45 -11.18 -27.51 10.00
CA GLY A 45 -10.13 -27.18 9.09
C GLY A 45 -8.92 -27.02 9.98
N ALA A 46 -8.08 -28.05 9.99
CA ALA A 46 -6.72 -27.87 10.42
C ALA A 46 -6.25 -26.64 9.65
N ALA A 47 -6.20 -25.52 10.34
CA ALA A 47 -5.40 -24.41 9.90
C ALA A 47 -4.05 -25.05 9.66
N ALA A 48 -3.74 -25.32 8.42
CA ALA A 48 -2.40 -25.67 8.03
C ALA A 48 -1.57 -24.58 8.69
N THR A 49 -0.88 -24.96 9.74
CA THR A 49 0.12 -24.15 10.37
C THR A 49 1.18 -24.05 9.31
N GLU A 50 1.00 -23.08 8.42
CA GLU A 50 2.07 -22.54 7.60
C GLU A 50 3.04 -21.88 8.59
N SER A 51 3.72 -22.75 9.35
CA SER A 51 4.81 -22.40 10.25
C SER A 51 6.05 -22.00 9.46
N GLY A 52 5.83 -21.29 8.38
CA GLY A 52 6.88 -20.78 7.54
C GLY A 52 6.76 -19.26 7.43
N TRP A 53 7.46 -18.52 8.31
CA TRP A 53 7.79 -17.11 8.09
C TRP A 53 6.59 -16.13 8.03
N ASN A 54 5.50 -16.44 8.73
CA ASN A 54 4.33 -15.56 8.82
C ASN A 54 4.47 -14.46 9.90
N GLY A 55 5.64 -14.34 10.50
CA GLY A 55 5.91 -13.28 11.45
C GLY A 55 5.77 -11.90 10.85
N ALA A 56 5.46 -10.94 11.68
CA ALA A 56 5.39 -9.53 11.33
C ALA A 56 6.03 -8.69 12.44
N LEU A 57 6.70 -7.61 12.04
CA LEU A 57 7.08 -6.57 12.98
C LEU A 57 6.17 -5.37 12.83
N THR A 58 6.02 -4.60 13.88
CA THR A 58 5.32 -3.32 13.86
C THR A 58 6.34 -2.19 13.74
N LEU A 59 6.26 -1.41 12.66
CA LEU A 59 7.02 -0.17 12.51
C LEU A 59 6.14 1.01 12.91
N ARG A 60 6.49 1.64 14.03
CA ARG A 60 5.87 2.87 14.51
C ARG A 60 6.75 4.06 14.10
N VAL A 61 6.23 4.93 13.24
CA VAL A 61 6.91 6.15 12.83
C VAL A 61 6.30 7.34 13.55
N VAL A 62 7.09 7.99 14.40
CA VAL A 62 6.74 9.24 15.09
C VAL A 62 7.33 10.37 14.25
N ASN A 63 6.50 11.05 13.49
CA ASN A 63 6.93 12.11 12.60
C ASN A 63 6.70 13.48 13.27
N HIS A 64 7.77 14.13 13.71
CA HIS A 64 7.74 15.49 14.25
C HIS A 64 7.87 16.56 13.17
N SER A 65 8.24 16.17 11.94
CA SER A 65 8.36 17.09 10.82
C SER A 65 6.99 17.62 10.34
N TRP A 66 6.99 18.79 9.77
CA TRP A 66 5.84 19.43 9.12
C TRP A 66 5.50 18.85 7.75
N LEU A 67 6.32 17.94 7.24
CA LEU A 67 6.15 17.30 5.95
C LEU A 67 5.68 15.85 6.14
N ASP A 68 4.82 15.40 5.25
CA ASP A 68 4.54 13.98 5.09
C ASP A 68 5.81 13.27 4.61
N VAL A 69 6.10 12.11 5.18
CA VAL A 69 7.31 11.37 4.89
C VAL A 69 6.98 10.01 4.29
N THR A 70 7.48 9.73 3.09
CA THR A 70 7.37 8.40 2.51
C THR A 70 8.43 7.49 3.11
N ILE A 71 7.98 6.34 3.63
CA ILE A 71 8.83 5.34 4.28
C ILE A 71 9.08 4.18 3.33
N PHE A 72 10.33 3.73 3.29
CA PHE A 72 10.77 2.59 2.51
C PHE A 72 11.62 1.64 3.36
N VAL A 73 11.63 0.36 2.97
CA VAL A 73 12.60 -0.63 3.40
C VAL A 73 13.64 -0.80 2.30
N LEU A 74 14.90 -0.80 2.67
CA LEU A 74 16.04 -1.05 1.78
C LEU A 74 16.66 -2.40 2.13
N GLN A 75 16.85 -3.25 1.13
CA GLN A 75 17.53 -4.54 1.24
C GLN A 75 18.52 -4.65 0.08
N GLY A 76 19.80 -4.47 0.37
CA GLY A 76 20.82 -4.34 -0.66
C GLY A 76 20.48 -3.21 -1.63
N THR A 77 20.24 -3.53 -2.90
CA THR A 77 19.84 -2.57 -3.95
C THR A 77 18.32 -2.43 -4.10
N HIS A 78 17.56 -3.27 -3.42
CA HIS A 78 16.10 -3.24 -3.50
C HIS A 78 15.52 -2.20 -2.55
N ARG A 79 14.57 -1.38 -3.06
CA ARG A 79 13.83 -0.39 -2.31
C ARG A 79 12.35 -0.69 -2.41
N GLU A 80 11.71 -1.00 -1.30
CA GLU A 80 10.28 -1.28 -1.21
C GLU A 80 9.56 -0.18 -0.42
N ARG A 81 8.48 0.36 -0.97
CA ARG A 81 7.67 1.37 -0.28
C ARG A 81 6.80 0.71 0.78
N VAL A 82 6.87 1.22 2.00
CA VAL A 82 6.02 0.82 3.13
C VAL A 82 4.72 1.62 3.15
N GLY A 83 4.85 2.94 3.15
CA GLY A 83 3.70 3.85 3.22
C GLY A 83 4.13 5.30 3.39
N THR A 84 3.22 6.13 3.90
CA THR A 84 3.48 7.54 4.21
C THR A 84 3.15 7.80 5.66
N ALA A 85 4.09 8.35 6.40
CA ALA A 85 3.89 8.87 7.75
C ALA A 85 3.45 10.34 7.64
N THR A 86 2.25 10.63 8.15
CA THR A 86 1.67 11.97 8.09
C THR A 86 2.45 12.93 8.97
N ALA A 87 2.54 14.19 8.55
CA ALA A 87 3.17 15.28 9.28
C ALA A 87 2.65 15.40 10.71
N THR A 88 3.55 15.68 11.65
CA THR A 88 3.24 15.91 13.08
C THR A 88 2.36 14.84 13.73
N SER A 89 2.53 13.57 13.32
CA SER A 89 1.70 12.46 13.79
C SER A 89 2.51 11.17 14.00
N THR A 90 1.85 10.17 14.59
CA THR A 90 2.38 8.81 14.69
C THR A 90 1.61 7.91 13.74
N THR A 91 2.34 7.17 12.91
CA THR A 91 1.77 6.20 11.96
C THR A 91 2.36 4.81 12.23
N GLU A 92 1.53 3.78 12.24
CA GLU A 92 1.96 2.40 12.42
C GLU A 92 1.82 1.61 11.11
N PHE A 93 2.83 0.80 10.83
CA PHE A 93 2.87 -0.10 9.69
C PHE A 93 3.18 -1.51 10.16
N HIS A 94 2.49 -2.49 9.61
CA HIS A 94 2.77 -3.91 9.84
C HIS A 94 3.58 -4.46 8.68
N LEU A 95 4.83 -4.85 8.96
CA LEU A 95 5.78 -5.36 7.98
C LEU A 95 5.89 -6.88 8.13
N PRO A 96 5.40 -7.67 7.15
CA PRO A 96 5.58 -9.10 7.20
C PRO A 96 7.06 -9.45 7.04
N LEU A 97 7.62 -10.25 7.95
CA LEU A 97 9.04 -10.63 7.95
C LEU A 97 9.49 -11.34 6.67
N ARG A 98 8.57 -12.03 5.98
CA ARG A 98 8.85 -12.62 4.66
C ARG A 98 9.33 -11.62 3.61
N ARG A 99 9.02 -10.33 3.80
CA ARG A 99 9.53 -9.25 2.94
C ARG A 99 10.92 -8.79 3.34
N LEU A 100 11.37 -9.13 4.54
CA LEU A 100 12.69 -8.80 5.09
C LEU A 100 13.60 -10.02 4.89
N THR A 101 13.88 -10.36 3.63
CA THR A 101 14.61 -11.59 3.27
C THR A 101 16.11 -11.53 3.59
N SER A 102 16.64 -10.35 3.87
CA SER A 102 18.05 -10.18 4.26
C SER A 102 18.15 -9.84 5.74
N ALA A 103 19.20 -10.38 6.39
CA ALA A 103 19.50 -10.08 7.77
C ALA A 103 19.78 -8.57 8.01
N ASP A 104 20.19 -7.86 6.96
CA ASP A 104 20.54 -6.43 7.01
C ASP A 104 19.51 -5.63 6.18
N TYR A 105 18.45 -5.21 6.81
CA TYR A 105 17.55 -4.22 6.21
C TYR A 105 17.73 -2.85 6.88
N ARG A 106 17.41 -1.80 6.14
CA ARG A 106 17.44 -0.42 6.61
C ARG A 106 16.13 0.25 6.30
N LEU A 107 15.75 1.20 7.13
CA LEU A 107 14.64 2.09 6.80
C LEU A 107 15.17 3.32 6.07
N PHE A 108 14.36 3.88 5.20
CA PHE A 108 14.68 5.08 4.46
C PHE A 108 13.46 6.00 4.46
N ALA A 109 13.66 7.25 4.87
CA ALA A 109 12.64 8.28 4.93
C ALA A 109 12.92 9.37 3.89
N ASP A 110 11.87 9.68 3.13
CA ASP A 110 11.88 10.61 2.02
C ASP A 110 10.71 11.61 2.19
N PRO A 111 10.95 12.78 2.81
CA PRO A 111 9.91 13.78 3.00
C PRO A 111 9.44 14.36 1.68
N ILE A 112 8.13 14.47 1.52
CA ILE A 112 7.49 15.00 0.32
C ILE A 112 7.73 16.51 0.25
N GLY A 113 8.39 16.94 -0.82
CA GLY A 113 8.71 18.35 -1.03
C GLY A 113 10.06 18.82 -0.45
N SER A 114 10.85 17.90 0.12
CA SER A 114 12.20 18.18 0.60
C SER A 114 13.25 17.43 -0.23
N ARG A 115 14.49 17.89 -0.15
CA ARG A 115 15.67 17.15 -0.67
C ARG A 115 16.44 16.40 0.42
N GLN A 116 16.06 16.61 1.68
CA GLN A 116 16.66 15.90 2.80
C GLN A 116 16.07 14.51 2.85
N THR A 117 16.90 13.52 3.08
CA THR A 117 16.50 12.13 3.29
C THR A 117 17.32 11.56 4.43
N VAL A 118 16.79 10.55 5.09
CA VAL A 118 17.53 9.83 6.13
C VAL A 118 17.45 8.33 5.91
N ARG A 119 18.54 7.65 6.22
CA ARG A 119 18.64 6.19 6.23
C ARG A 119 19.03 5.74 7.63
N SER A 120 18.37 4.71 8.10
CA SER A 120 18.72 4.09 9.38
C SER A 120 20.04 3.32 9.30
N GLU A 121 20.58 3.00 10.47
CA GLU A 121 21.53 1.90 10.62
C GLU A 121 20.86 0.57 10.22
N PRO A 122 21.66 -0.49 9.96
CA PRO A 122 21.12 -1.82 9.74
C PRO A 122 20.28 -2.26 10.94
N LEU A 123 19.12 -2.79 10.66
CA LEU A 123 18.18 -3.26 11.67
C LEU A 123 18.06 -4.78 11.61
N HIS A 124 18.02 -5.36 12.81
CA HIS A 124 17.75 -6.77 13.01
C HIS A 124 16.52 -6.86 13.90
N ALA A 125 15.37 -7.14 13.31
CA ALA A 125 14.15 -7.31 14.09
C ALA A 125 13.58 -8.71 13.87
N GLN A 126 12.90 -9.19 14.89
CA GLN A 126 12.31 -10.50 14.95
C GLN A 126 10.77 -10.40 14.89
N ASP A 127 10.12 -11.56 14.88
CA ASP A 127 8.69 -11.63 14.95
C ASP A 127 8.15 -11.04 16.25
N GLY A 128 7.18 -10.14 16.11
CA GLY A 128 6.54 -9.44 17.21
C GLY A 128 7.27 -8.20 17.69
N ASP A 129 8.46 -7.89 17.17
CA ASP A 129 9.18 -6.68 17.57
C ASP A 129 8.43 -5.42 17.15
N VAL A 130 8.62 -4.38 17.97
CA VAL A 130 8.15 -3.03 17.68
C VAL A 130 9.36 -2.13 17.43
N VAL A 131 9.52 -1.71 16.18
CA VAL A 131 10.53 -0.74 15.78
C VAL A 131 9.91 0.65 15.85
N THR A 132 10.39 1.51 16.72
CA THR A 132 9.94 2.91 16.80
C THR A 132 10.97 3.82 16.13
N TRP A 133 10.57 4.51 15.09
CA TRP A 133 11.41 5.48 14.39
C TRP A 133 10.88 6.89 14.60
N THR A 134 11.65 7.70 15.32
CA THR A 134 11.33 9.12 15.55
C THR A 134 12.04 9.95 14.49
N LEU A 135 11.28 10.63 13.67
CA LEU A 135 11.75 11.54 12.64
C LEU A 135 11.62 12.98 13.14
N GLU A 136 12.74 13.69 13.21
CA GLU A 136 12.78 15.09 13.60
C GLU A 136 12.74 16.01 12.37
N ASP A 137 12.48 17.30 12.58
CA ASP A 137 12.58 18.31 11.50
C ASP A 137 13.96 18.32 10.84
N ASP A 138 15.00 18.18 11.64
CA ASP A 138 16.34 17.86 11.18
C ASP A 138 16.49 16.34 11.15
N LEU A 139 16.33 15.74 9.99
CA LEU A 139 16.35 14.29 9.82
C LEU A 139 17.68 13.63 10.29
N ALA A 140 18.78 14.39 10.34
CA ALA A 140 20.03 13.88 10.85
C ALA A 140 19.98 13.55 12.36
N ARG A 141 18.99 14.08 13.07
CA ARG A 141 18.75 13.85 14.50
C ARG A 141 17.71 12.76 14.77
N SER A 142 17.20 12.12 13.73
CA SER A 142 16.23 11.04 13.86
C SER A 142 16.83 9.83 14.59
N SER A 143 16.02 9.13 15.37
CA SER A 143 16.44 8.00 16.20
C SER A 143 15.55 6.78 16.02
N ILE A 144 16.12 5.60 16.25
CA ILE A 144 15.40 4.32 16.20
C ILE A 144 15.58 3.57 17.52
N ASP A 145 14.52 2.95 17.98
CA ASP A 145 14.46 2.04 19.11
C ASP A 145 13.78 0.73 18.68
N VAL A 146 14.26 -0.41 19.14
CA VAL A 146 13.71 -1.74 18.84
C VAL A 146 13.39 -2.44 20.16
N ARG A 147 12.18 -2.93 20.32
CA ARG A 147 11.69 -3.62 21.53
C ARG A 147 10.94 -4.88 21.19
#